data_63bd52cf6b5722b87b736d68ead889d3
#
_entry.id   63bd52cf6b5722b87b736d68ead889d3
#
_cell.length_a   1.000
_cell.length_b   1.000
_cell.length_c   1.000
_cell.angle_alpha   90.00
_cell.angle_beta   90.00
_cell.angle_gamma   90.00
#
_symmetry.space_group_name_H-M   'P 1'
#
loop_
_entity.id
_entity.type
_entity.pdbx_description
1 polymer ?
#
loop_
_entity_poly.entity_id
_entity_poly.type
_entity_poly.pdbx_seq_one_letter_code
_entity_poly.pdbx_strand_id
1 'polypeptide(L)'
;MVPFQTVGARVFFSWGQEFERVLHVSPSSASNLLDGGCKLNTVLRFKGNRPPKSIPTSGKTELGTVEHNLYERAYSPRSSNSLPEGEWGLSDAESHFDDLVEEQEKKLVESSVDSHLVPLSNMAGFDNIRLDACVTAVEKRRVASNWSRKTDSQISGTRLLGPEVEVWNLTKPLAGGRPGKEEYSVFGKIDLVTLDEKGQVEIVDHKTGQMIDDDGLVKPTYETQIRVYAALWRMTAEQNGWDGALRNAAIEDPKKQERHSIVIEPEICHDTLERVLRGLDSINGAIEEDSRVESVALKLANPSPDTCLYCEFRPGCKSFHQSLEAWMRDADFEFNDIIGEVLSNPISNGGSEFFQFKIVDTEGKIWLVDGVDSKRYPEVISCETGSTVAVFGGRCKETNITG
;
A
#
# COMPACT_ATOMS: atom_id res chain seq x y z
N MET A 1 7.26 -19.92 -11.29
CA MET A 1 8.40 -20.36 -10.45
C MET A 1 9.49 -19.33 -10.64
N VAL A 2 9.77 -18.51 -9.65
CA VAL A 2 10.86 -17.53 -9.71
C VAL A 2 12.16 -18.31 -9.49
N PRO A 3 13.16 -18.21 -10.37
CA PRO A 3 14.39 -18.97 -10.19
C PRO A 3 15.13 -18.48 -8.94
N PHE A 4 15.47 -19.40 -8.08
CA PHE A 4 16.33 -19.15 -6.93
C PHE A 4 17.78 -19.08 -7.39
N GLN A 5 18.50 -18.02 -7.05
CA GLN A 5 19.95 -17.97 -7.22
C GLN A 5 20.63 -18.14 -5.85
N THR A 6 21.49 -19.13 -5.77
CA THR A 6 22.33 -19.35 -4.59
C THR A 6 23.62 -18.52 -4.72
N VAL A 7 23.80 -17.55 -3.85
CA VAL A 7 25.08 -16.85 -3.71
C VAL A 7 25.60 -17.17 -2.31
N GLY A 8 26.55 -18.10 -2.22
CA GLY A 8 27.17 -18.50 -0.95
C GLY A 8 26.15 -19.00 0.09
N ALA A 9 25.54 -20.14 -0.08
CA ALA A 9 24.55 -20.78 0.81
C ALA A 9 23.26 -19.98 1.11
N ARG A 10 23.01 -18.84 0.46
CA ARG A 10 21.77 -18.04 0.61
C ARG A 10 21.00 -17.96 -0.69
N VAL A 11 19.69 -18.18 -0.60
CA VAL A 11 18.78 -18.13 -1.75
C VAL A 11 18.14 -16.73 -1.79
N PHE A 12 18.35 -15.99 -2.89
CA PHE A 12 17.69 -14.72 -3.14
C PHE A 12 16.80 -14.82 -4.36
N PHE A 13 15.66 -14.13 -4.34
CA PHE A 13 14.84 -13.96 -5.53
C PHE A 13 15.56 -13.04 -6.51
N SER A 14 15.57 -13.41 -7.79
CA SER A 14 16.11 -12.54 -8.83
C SER A 14 15.07 -11.49 -9.24
N TRP A 15 15.42 -10.21 -9.16
CA TRP A 15 14.58 -9.09 -9.61
C TRP A 15 14.79 -8.69 -11.07
N GLY A 16 15.43 -9.54 -11.85
CA GLY A 16 15.87 -9.18 -13.21
C GLY A 16 17.35 -8.79 -13.25
N GLN A 17 17.79 -8.22 -14.38
CA GLN A 17 19.20 -7.86 -14.57
C GLN A 17 19.42 -6.35 -14.46
N GLU A 18 18.48 -5.55 -14.94
CA GLU A 18 18.59 -4.10 -15.01
C GLU A 18 17.29 -3.43 -14.58
N PHE A 19 17.40 -2.22 -14.03
CA PHE A 19 16.26 -1.36 -13.74
C PHE A 19 16.07 -0.30 -14.81
N GLU A 20 14.81 -0.03 -15.12
CA GLU A 20 14.41 1.11 -15.95
C GLU A 20 14.29 2.38 -15.11
N ARG A 21 14.47 3.52 -15.74
CA ARG A 21 14.26 4.83 -15.15
C ARG A 21 12.84 4.98 -14.61
N VAL A 22 12.70 5.52 -13.40
CA VAL A 22 11.40 5.80 -12.77
C VAL A 22 10.87 7.12 -13.32
N LEU A 23 9.80 7.06 -14.12
CA LEU A 23 9.25 8.25 -14.78
C LEU A 23 8.40 9.09 -13.84
N HIS A 24 7.65 8.44 -12.95
CA HIS A 24 6.74 9.13 -12.03
C HIS A 24 6.52 8.35 -10.74
N VAL A 25 6.08 9.07 -9.71
CA VAL A 25 5.75 8.53 -8.39
C VAL A 25 4.39 9.02 -7.91
N SER A 26 3.75 8.25 -7.03
CA SER A 26 2.52 8.64 -6.37
C SER A 26 2.78 9.35 -5.04
N PRO A 27 1.90 10.22 -4.55
CA PRO A 27 2.01 10.82 -3.22
C PRO A 27 2.10 9.79 -2.09
N SER A 28 1.45 8.64 -2.22
CA SER A 28 1.55 7.54 -1.24
C SER A 28 2.95 6.89 -1.17
N SER A 29 3.77 7.06 -2.21
CA SER A 29 5.16 6.59 -2.25
C SER A 29 6.17 7.68 -1.90
N ALA A 30 5.73 8.92 -1.71
CA ALA A 30 6.60 10.07 -1.53
C ALA A 30 7.53 9.96 -0.31
N SER A 31 7.05 9.40 0.79
CA SER A 31 7.84 9.19 2.00
C SER A 31 9.08 8.31 1.78
N ASN A 32 9.02 7.37 0.84
CA ASN A 32 10.16 6.52 0.49
C ASN A 32 11.32 7.30 -0.16
N LEU A 33 11.03 8.47 -0.73
CA LEU A 33 12.00 9.35 -1.40
C LEU A 33 12.67 10.34 -0.45
N LEU A 34 12.10 10.55 0.72
CA LEU A 34 12.64 11.44 1.74
C LEU A 34 13.75 10.75 2.54
N ASP A 35 14.46 11.56 3.35
CA ASP A 35 15.49 11.07 4.24
C ASP A 35 14.90 10.06 5.24
N GLY A 36 15.57 8.93 5.41
CA GLY A 36 15.08 7.81 6.22
C GLY A 36 14.19 6.82 5.45
N GLY A 37 13.63 7.19 4.29
CA GLY A 37 12.86 6.30 3.44
C GLY A 37 13.72 5.31 2.64
N CYS A 38 13.11 4.23 2.16
CA CYS A 38 13.78 3.26 1.29
C CYS A 38 13.50 3.57 -0.18
N LYS A 39 14.42 4.29 -0.84
CA LYS A 39 14.30 4.68 -2.26
C LYS A 39 14.16 3.47 -3.19
N LEU A 40 14.78 2.35 -2.86
CA LEU A 40 14.65 1.11 -3.61
C LEU A 40 13.19 0.63 -3.68
N ASN A 41 12.40 0.83 -2.63
CA ASN A 41 10.97 0.49 -2.65
C ASN A 41 10.22 1.22 -3.77
N THR A 42 10.55 2.49 -4.01
CA THR A 42 9.95 3.27 -5.12
C THR A 42 10.36 2.72 -6.48
N VAL A 43 11.64 2.34 -6.66
CA VAL A 43 12.11 1.71 -7.91
C VAL A 43 11.35 0.43 -8.20
N LEU A 44 11.19 -0.44 -7.19
CA LEU A 44 10.52 -1.74 -7.32
C LEU A 44 9.00 -1.62 -7.50
N ARG A 45 8.38 -0.51 -7.07
CA ARG A 45 6.94 -0.23 -7.31
C ARG A 45 6.67 0.28 -8.72
N PHE A 46 7.67 0.81 -9.41
CA PHE A 46 7.52 1.24 -10.80
C PHE A 46 7.23 0.02 -11.69
N LYS A 47 6.23 0.15 -12.58
CA LYS A 47 5.69 -1.00 -13.33
C LYS A 47 6.77 -1.75 -14.13
N GLY A 48 7.72 -1.04 -14.74
CA GLY A 48 8.81 -1.64 -15.53
C GLY A 48 9.82 -2.41 -14.68
N ASN A 49 9.95 -2.04 -13.41
CA ASN A 49 10.93 -2.59 -12.46
C ASN A 49 10.33 -3.60 -11.48
N ARG A 50 8.99 -3.72 -11.45
CA ARG A 50 8.29 -4.49 -10.42
C ARG A 50 8.54 -5.98 -10.58
N PRO A 51 9.18 -6.63 -9.58
CA PRO A 51 9.35 -8.06 -9.62
C PRO A 51 8.01 -8.78 -9.42
N PRO A 52 7.95 -10.07 -9.78
CA PRO A 52 6.80 -10.89 -9.44
C PRO A 52 6.52 -10.84 -7.94
N LYS A 53 5.25 -10.78 -7.57
CA LYS A 53 4.83 -10.79 -6.17
C LYS A 53 5.24 -12.10 -5.51
N SER A 54 5.92 -12.03 -4.38
CA SER A 54 6.41 -13.18 -3.62
C SER A 54 5.80 -13.30 -2.22
N ILE A 55 5.34 -12.19 -1.64
CA ILE A 55 4.60 -12.19 -0.39
C ILE A 55 3.11 -11.96 -0.70
N PRO A 56 2.23 -12.84 -0.24
CA PRO A 56 0.79 -12.61 -0.39
C PRO A 56 0.36 -11.39 0.41
N THR A 57 -0.66 -10.72 -0.11
CA THR A 57 -1.34 -9.69 0.65
C THR A 57 -2.16 -10.29 1.80
N SER A 58 -2.59 -9.46 2.73
CA SER A 58 -3.56 -9.91 3.73
C SER A 58 -4.97 -9.72 3.20
N GLY A 59 -5.88 -10.61 3.59
CA GLY A 59 -7.27 -10.43 3.22
C GLY A 59 -7.89 -9.14 3.79
N LYS A 60 -7.38 -8.63 4.94
CA LYS A 60 -7.78 -7.30 5.46
C LYS A 60 -7.39 -6.18 4.50
N THR A 61 -6.22 -6.26 3.88
CA THR A 61 -5.77 -5.29 2.87
C THR A 61 -6.69 -5.32 1.65
N GLU A 62 -7.07 -6.51 1.19
CA GLU A 62 -7.96 -6.67 0.04
C GLU A 62 -9.38 -6.16 0.34
N LEU A 63 -9.92 -6.45 1.51
CA LEU A 63 -11.19 -5.89 1.95
C LEU A 63 -11.12 -4.37 2.14
N GLY A 64 -10.00 -3.83 2.64
CA GLY A 64 -9.77 -2.39 2.70
C GLY A 64 -9.82 -1.73 1.31
N THR A 65 -9.33 -2.42 0.27
CA THR A 65 -9.45 -1.97 -1.13
C THR A 65 -10.93 -1.98 -1.59
N VAL A 66 -11.68 -3.02 -1.25
CA VAL A 66 -13.13 -3.09 -1.55
C VAL A 66 -13.87 -1.94 -0.87
N GLU A 67 -13.60 -1.67 0.40
CA GLU A 67 -14.20 -0.56 1.16
C GLU A 67 -13.90 0.80 0.54
N HIS A 68 -12.63 1.04 0.19
CA HIS A 68 -12.22 2.29 -0.46
C HIS A 68 -13.00 2.51 -1.78
N ASN A 69 -13.06 1.48 -2.62
CA ASN A 69 -13.80 1.53 -3.88
C ASN A 69 -15.31 1.73 -3.67
N LEU A 70 -15.88 1.17 -2.60
CA LEU A 70 -17.29 1.39 -2.24
C LEU A 70 -17.54 2.86 -1.86
N TYR A 71 -16.63 3.46 -1.09
CA TYR A 71 -16.74 4.87 -0.71
C TYR A 71 -16.59 5.79 -1.92
N GLU A 72 -15.67 5.48 -2.83
CA GLU A 72 -15.54 6.19 -4.11
C GLU A 72 -16.86 6.15 -4.89
N ARG A 73 -17.46 4.96 -5.05
CA ARG A 73 -18.77 4.80 -5.69
C ARG A 73 -19.87 5.59 -4.98
N ALA A 74 -19.86 5.62 -3.65
CA ALA A 74 -20.85 6.37 -2.87
C ALA A 74 -20.77 7.88 -3.08
N TYR A 75 -19.59 8.44 -3.22
CA TYR A 75 -19.41 9.87 -3.51
C TYR A 75 -19.64 10.24 -4.97
N SER A 76 -19.49 9.31 -5.91
CA SER A 76 -19.62 9.61 -7.34
C SER A 76 -21.07 9.90 -7.71
N PRO A 77 -21.41 11.14 -8.15
CA PRO A 77 -22.76 11.48 -8.60
C PRO A 77 -23.12 10.87 -9.95
N ARG A 78 -22.10 10.39 -10.69
CA ARG A 78 -22.26 9.88 -12.06
C ARG A 78 -21.38 8.64 -12.24
N SER A 79 -21.82 7.50 -11.72
CA SER A 79 -21.20 6.28 -12.22
C SER A 79 -21.77 6.00 -13.61
N SER A 80 -20.89 5.79 -14.58
CA SER A 80 -21.24 5.46 -15.97
C SER A 80 -22.00 4.14 -16.10
N ASN A 81 -22.19 3.41 -15.04
CA ASN A 81 -22.93 2.17 -14.96
C ASN A 81 -24.23 2.38 -14.17
N SER A 82 -25.23 2.97 -14.85
CA SER A 82 -26.67 2.84 -14.60
C SER A 82 -27.16 2.70 -13.15
N LEU A 83 -26.58 3.44 -12.18
CA LEU A 83 -27.17 3.55 -10.87
C LEU A 83 -28.24 4.62 -10.85
N PRO A 84 -29.39 4.38 -10.22
CA PRO A 84 -30.42 5.39 -10.10
C PRO A 84 -29.86 6.61 -9.40
N GLU A 85 -30.13 7.81 -9.95
CA GLU A 85 -29.93 9.06 -9.25
C GLU A 85 -30.77 9.00 -7.97
N GLY A 86 -30.13 8.90 -6.80
CA GLY A 86 -30.89 8.81 -5.55
C GLY A 86 -30.01 8.51 -4.32
N GLU A 87 -30.70 8.43 -3.21
CA GLU A 87 -30.13 7.94 -1.95
C GLU A 87 -30.00 6.41 -2.02
N TRP A 88 -28.93 5.88 -1.46
CA TRP A 88 -28.78 4.45 -1.30
C TRP A 88 -29.51 3.98 -0.04
N GLY A 89 -30.23 2.87 -0.14
CA GLY A 89 -30.57 2.03 1.00
C GLY A 89 -29.41 1.10 1.36
N LEU A 90 -29.52 0.41 2.47
CA LEU A 90 -28.51 -0.57 2.88
C LEU A 90 -28.36 -1.69 1.85
N SER A 91 -29.48 -2.16 1.25
CA SER A 91 -29.44 -3.19 0.21
C SER A 91 -28.71 -2.77 -1.05
N ASP A 92 -28.75 -1.47 -1.41
CA ASP A 92 -28.02 -0.96 -2.56
C ASP A 92 -26.51 -0.99 -2.28
N ALA A 93 -26.10 -0.52 -1.08
CA ALA A 93 -24.71 -0.56 -0.64
C ALA A 93 -24.18 -1.99 -0.56
N GLU A 94 -24.99 -2.93 -0.07
CA GLU A 94 -24.65 -4.36 -0.01
C GLU A 94 -24.42 -4.95 -1.40
N SER A 95 -25.31 -4.65 -2.36
CA SER A 95 -25.15 -5.10 -3.75
C SER A 95 -23.84 -4.58 -4.36
N HIS A 96 -23.52 -3.30 -4.12
CA HIS A 96 -22.27 -2.72 -4.61
C HIS A 96 -21.04 -3.30 -3.95
N PHE A 97 -21.11 -3.59 -2.65
CA PHE A 97 -20.03 -4.24 -1.93
C PHE A 97 -19.76 -5.63 -2.51
N ASP A 98 -20.81 -6.42 -2.72
CA ASP A 98 -20.73 -7.78 -3.24
C ASP A 98 -20.15 -7.79 -4.68
N ASP A 99 -20.57 -6.85 -5.54
CA ASP A 99 -19.97 -6.65 -6.86
C ASP A 99 -18.46 -6.36 -6.80
N LEU A 100 -18.05 -5.49 -5.86
CA LEU A 100 -16.64 -5.14 -5.67
C LEU A 100 -15.82 -6.30 -5.10
N VAL A 101 -16.40 -7.11 -4.22
CA VAL A 101 -15.78 -8.35 -3.74
C VAL A 101 -15.53 -9.29 -4.93
N GLU A 102 -16.55 -9.52 -5.79
CA GLU A 102 -16.38 -10.37 -6.97
C GLU A 102 -15.31 -9.84 -7.94
N GLU A 103 -15.28 -8.53 -8.18
CA GLU A 103 -14.23 -7.88 -8.97
C GLU A 103 -12.83 -8.08 -8.39
N GLN A 104 -12.70 -7.99 -7.07
CA GLN A 104 -11.43 -8.18 -6.37
C GLN A 104 -10.99 -9.64 -6.36
N GLU A 105 -11.92 -10.57 -6.13
CA GLU A 105 -11.65 -12.01 -6.17
C GLU A 105 -11.18 -12.47 -7.55
N LYS A 106 -11.73 -11.94 -8.64
CA LYS A 106 -11.22 -12.21 -10.00
C LYS A 106 -9.74 -11.85 -10.15
N LYS A 107 -9.30 -10.71 -9.59
CA LYS A 107 -7.89 -10.30 -9.61
C LYS A 107 -7.01 -11.23 -8.75
N LEU A 108 -7.53 -11.65 -7.60
CA LEU A 108 -6.80 -12.53 -6.68
C LEU A 108 -6.61 -13.94 -7.25
N VAL A 109 -7.60 -14.47 -7.96
CA VAL A 109 -7.48 -15.78 -8.64
C VAL A 109 -6.36 -15.80 -9.69
N GLU A 110 -6.12 -14.66 -10.36
CA GLU A 110 -5.03 -14.52 -11.33
C GLU A 110 -3.64 -14.43 -10.68
N SER A 111 -3.58 -14.14 -9.39
CA SER A 111 -2.34 -14.04 -8.63
C SER A 111 -1.88 -15.40 -8.13
N SER A 112 -0.65 -15.80 -8.47
CA SER A 112 -0.06 -17.07 -8.01
C SER A 112 0.12 -17.16 -6.50
N VAL A 113 0.16 -16.03 -5.80
CA VAL A 113 0.39 -15.98 -4.34
C VAL A 113 -0.83 -15.56 -3.52
N ASP A 114 -1.86 -14.97 -4.16
CA ASP A 114 -3.04 -14.44 -3.45
C ASP A 114 -4.31 -15.26 -3.67
N SER A 115 -4.31 -16.21 -4.62
CA SER A 115 -5.49 -17.02 -4.97
C SER A 115 -6.10 -17.78 -3.79
N HIS A 116 -5.31 -18.10 -2.77
CA HIS A 116 -5.77 -18.74 -1.53
C HIS A 116 -6.69 -17.84 -0.67
N LEU A 117 -6.73 -16.54 -0.92
CA LEU A 117 -7.62 -15.60 -0.22
C LEU A 117 -9.08 -15.68 -0.70
N VAL A 118 -9.32 -16.38 -1.81
CA VAL A 118 -10.66 -16.54 -2.39
C VAL A 118 -11.33 -17.81 -1.84
N PRO A 119 -12.57 -17.73 -1.38
CA PRO A 119 -13.39 -16.50 -1.31
C PRO A 119 -13.06 -15.62 -0.10
N LEU A 120 -13.09 -14.29 -0.31
CA LEU A 120 -12.85 -13.29 0.74
C LEU A 120 -13.88 -13.39 1.87
N SER A 121 -15.08 -13.91 1.58
CA SER A 121 -16.13 -14.17 2.57
C SER A 121 -15.73 -15.17 3.66
N ASN A 122 -14.73 -16.01 3.43
CA ASN A 122 -14.18 -16.92 4.45
C ASN A 122 -13.29 -16.23 5.49
N MET A 123 -13.01 -14.95 5.31
CA MET A 123 -12.18 -14.21 6.26
C MET A 123 -12.91 -13.98 7.58
N ALA A 124 -12.17 -14.14 8.68
CA ALA A 124 -12.69 -13.82 10.01
C ALA A 124 -13.13 -12.34 10.09
N GLY A 125 -14.38 -12.11 10.45
CA GLY A 125 -14.96 -10.77 10.58
C GLY A 125 -15.48 -10.17 9.27
N PHE A 126 -15.54 -10.91 8.18
CA PHE A 126 -16.04 -10.43 6.87
C PHE A 126 -17.41 -9.75 7.00
N ASP A 127 -18.40 -10.41 7.66
CA ASP A 127 -19.75 -9.87 7.79
C ASP A 127 -19.79 -8.54 8.53
N ASN A 128 -18.96 -8.37 9.57
CA ASN A 128 -18.86 -7.11 10.30
C ASN A 128 -18.23 -6.01 9.42
N ILE A 129 -17.16 -6.34 8.70
CA ILE A 129 -16.50 -5.41 7.76
C ILE A 129 -17.50 -4.98 6.68
N ARG A 130 -18.23 -5.93 6.11
CA ARG A 130 -19.26 -5.69 5.09
C ARG A 130 -20.34 -4.74 5.61
N LEU A 131 -20.91 -5.05 6.78
CA LEU A 131 -21.96 -4.23 7.39
C LEU A 131 -21.47 -2.80 7.67
N ASP A 132 -20.33 -2.65 8.32
CA ASP A 132 -19.74 -1.34 8.64
C ASP A 132 -19.45 -0.52 7.40
N ALA A 133 -18.89 -1.15 6.37
CA ALA A 133 -18.61 -0.50 5.09
C ALA A 133 -19.90 -0.03 4.39
N CYS A 134 -20.93 -0.87 4.37
CA CYS A 134 -22.22 -0.54 3.73
C CYS A 134 -22.94 0.60 4.47
N VAL A 135 -23.00 0.57 5.80
CA VAL A 135 -23.57 1.65 6.61
C VAL A 135 -22.84 2.97 6.34
N THR A 136 -21.50 2.94 6.33
CA THR A 136 -20.66 4.11 6.04
C THR A 136 -20.92 4.62 4.63
N ALA A 137 -21.02 3.75 3.63
CA ALA A 137 -21.28 4.12 2.24
C ALA A 137 -22.65 4.78 2.05
N VAL A 138 -23.68 4.28 2.71
CA VAL A 138 -25.03 4.90 2.72
C VAL A 138 -24.97 6.32 3.25
N GLU A 139 -24.27 6.56 4.37
CA GLU A 139 -24.11 7.90 4.94
C GLU A 139 -23.34 8.83 3.97
N LYS A 140 -22.23 8.35 3.41
CA LYS A 140 -21.44 9.10 2.41
C LYS A 140 -22.29 9.45 1.18
N ARG A 141 -23.10 8.52 0.69
CA ARG A 141 -24.01 8.75 -0.43
C ARG A 141 -25.07 9.80 -0.08
N ARG A 142 -25.63 9.76 1.13
CA ARG A 142 -26.58 10.76 1.62
C ARG A 142 -25.95 12.16 1.64
N VAL A 143 -24.73 12.27 2.13
CA VAL A 143 -23.96 13.52 2.15
C VAL A 143 -23.73 14.03 0.72
N ALA A 144 -23.24 13.18 -0.17
CA ALA A 144 -22.98 13.52 -1.58
C ALA A 144 -24.26 13.96 -2.31
N SER A 145 -25.39 13.27 -2.10
CA SER A 145 -26.69 13.60 -2.69
C SER A 145 -27.20 14.97 -2.21
N ASN A 146 -26.98 15.29 -0.94
CA ASN A 146 -27.33 16.59 -0.38
C ASN A 146 -26.47 17.72 -0.98
N TRP A 147 -25.20 17.46 -1.28
CA TRP A 147 -24.35 18.45 -1.96
C TRP A 147 -24.77 18.68 -3.41
N SER A 148 -25.10 17.61 -4.14
CA SER A 148 -25.55 17.71 -5.53
C SER A 148 -26.88 18.48 -5.66
N ARG A 149 -27.81 18.32 -4.74
CA ARG A 149 -29.08 19.06 -4.71
C ARG A 149 -28.91 20.56 -4.43
N LYS A 150 -27.86 20.95 -3.71
CA LYS A 150 -27.57 22.35 -3.37
C LYS A 150 -26.93 23.14 -4.52
N THR A 151 -26.32 22.46 -5.50
CA THR A 151 -25.72 23.14 -6.67
C THR A 151 -26.73 23.73 -7.63
N ASP A 152 -27.98 23.24 -7.64
CA ASP A 152 -29.06 23.79 -8.50
C ASP A 152 -29.83 24.96 -7.88
N SER A 153 -29.64 25.22 -6.61
CA SER A 153 -30.23 26.38 -5.92
C SER A 153 -29.10 27.21 -5.31
N GLN A 154 -29.05 28.51 -5.59
CA GLN A 154 -28.11 29.51 -5.03
C GLN A 154 -28.14 29.57 -3.49
N ILE A 155 -27.74 28.46 -2.79
CA ILE A 155 -27.80 28.39 -1.34
C ILE A 155 -26.44 27.95 -0.80
N SER A 156 -26.01 28.70 0.20
CA SER A 156 -24.93 28.49 1.12
C SER A 156 -24.73 27.02 1.51
N GLY A 157 -23.55 26.47 1.33
CA GLY A 157 -23.15 25.12 1.84
C GLY A 157 -21.90 24.58 1.17
N THR A 158 -21.22 23.69 1.86
CA THR A 158 -20.08 22.95 1.30
C THR A 158 -20.55 22.13 0.11
N ARG A 159 -19.84 22.23 -1.03
CA ARG A 159 -20.10 21.42 -2.22
C ARG A 159 -18.96 20.42 -2.44
N LEU A 160 -19.31 19.28 -3.00
CA LEU A 160 -18.35 18.30 -3.47
C LEU A 160 -17.72 18.80 -4.78
N LEU A 161 -16.37 18.88 -4.82
CA LEU A 161 -15.66 19.06 -6.08
C LEU A 161 -15.43 17.72 -6.78
N GLY A 162 -15.28 16.64 -6.00
CA GLY A 162 -15.27 15.29 -6.52
C GLY A 162 -14.54 14.30 -5.59
N PRO A 163 -14.85 12.99 -5.72
CA PRO A 163 -13.96 11.92 -5.30
C PRO A 163 -12.90 11.72 -6.38
N GLU A 164 -11.77 11.10 -5.99
CA GLU A 164 -10.69 10.69 -6.92
C GLU A 164 -10.20 11.84 -7.82
N VAL A 165 -10.07 13.05 -7.25
CA VAL A 165 -9.62 14.22 -8.03
C VAL A 165 -8.15 14.06 -8.39
N GLU A 166 -7.87 14.00 -9.68
CA GLU A 166 -6.53 13.87 -10.20
C GLU A 166 -5.73 15.17 -10.05
N VAL A 167 -4.52 15.05 -9.51
CA VAL A 167 -3.57 16.15 -9.32
C VAL A 167 -2.16 15.74 -9.75
N TRP A 168 -1.41 16.71 -10.29
CA TRP A 168 -0.09 16.40 -10.87
C TRP A 168 0.88 17.59 -10.79
N ASN A 169 2.16 17.25 -10.84
CA ASN A 169 3.24 18.18 -11.14
C ASN A 169 3.66 18.01 -12.61
N LEU A 170 3.38 19.00 -13.45
CA LEU A 170 3.79 18.96 -14.86
C LEU A 170 5.28 19.25 -15.00
N THR A 171 5.94 18.45 -15.82
CA THR A 171 7.32 18.71 -16.26
C THR A 171 7.39 19.69 -17.43
N LYS A 172 6.28 19.86 -18.16
CA LYS A 172 6.12 20.79 -19.29
C LYS A 172 4.70 21.38 -19.30
N PRO A 173 4.52 22.63 -19.79
CA PRO A 173 3.19 23.20 -19.98
C PRO A 173 2.34 22.34 -20.92
N LEU A 174 1.10 22.09 -20.55
CA LEU A 174 0.14 21.39 -21.41
C LEU A 174 -0.52 22.36 -22.40
N ALA A 175 -0.73 21.89 -23.60
CA ALA A 175 -1.55 22.59 -24.62
C ALA A 175 -3.06 22.45 -24.35
N GLY A 176 -3.45 21.76 -23.26
CA GLY A 176 -4.81 21.45 -22.86
C GLY A 176 -5.03 19.95 -22.67
N GLY A 177 -5.97 19.59 -21.79
CA GLY A 177 -6.32 18.20 -21.52
C GLY A 177 -5.52 17.57 -20.38
N ARG A 178 -5.70 16.24 -20.19
CA ARG A 178 -4.99 15.47 -19.18
C ARG A 178 -3.55 15.21 -19.62
N PRO A 179 -2.54 15.36 -18.71
CA PRO A 179 -1.15 15.08 -19.06
C PRO A 179 -0.92 13.60 -19.39
N GLY A 180 -0.08 13.33 -20.37
CA GLY A 180 0.47 12.00 -20.62
C GLY A 180 1.48 11.61 -19.53
N LYS A 181 1.80 10.32 -19.44
CA LYS A 181 2.71 9.81 -18.39
C LYS A 181 4.11 10.41 -18.38
N GLU A 182 4.55 10.96 -19.52
CA GLU A 182 5.87 11.59 -19.66
C GLU A 182 5.84 13.09 -19.34
N GLU A 183 4.66 13.64 -19.03
CA GLU A 183 4.46 15.07 -18.80
C GLU A 183 4.42 15.44 -17.32
N TYR A 184 4.42 14.46 -16.43
CA TYR A 184 4.45 14.68 -14.98
C TYR A 184 5.46 13.77 -14.27
N SER A 185 6.03 14.26 -13.17
CA SER A 185 6.93 13.50 -12.29
C SER A 185 6.21 12.96 -11.05
N VAL A 186 5.20 13.69 -10.56
CA VAL A 186 4.36 13.25 -9.44
C VAL A 186 2.91 13.36 -9.87
N PHE A 187 2.17 12.27 -9.69
CA PHE A 187 0.74 12.20 -10.02
C PHE A 187 0.01 11.43 -8.93
N GLY A 188 -1.19 11.87 -8.59
CA GLY A 188 -2.04 11.17 -7.64
C GLY A 188 -3.51 11.52 -7.80
N LYS A 189 -4.32 10.79 -7.05
CA LYS A 189 -5.75 11.02 -6.91
C LYS A 189 -6.05 11.29 -5.46
N ILE A 190 -6.73 12.39 -5.18
CA ILE A 190 -7.20 12.75 -3.85
C ILE A 190 -8.54 12.09 -3.63
N ASP A 191 -8.71 11.34 -2.55
CA ASP A 191 -9.93 10.56 -2.29
C ASP A 191 -11.17 11.43 -2.24
N LEU A 192 -11.07 12.62 -1.65
CA LEU A 192 -12.18 13.54 -1.55
C LEU A 192 -11.74 15.01 -1.55
N VAL A 193 -12.36 15.83 -2.37
CA VAL A 193 -12.18 17.29 -2.36
C VAL A 193 -13.51 17.97 -2.18
N THR A 194 -13.59 18.88 -1.22
CA THR A 194 -14.79 19.68 -0.94
C THR A 194 -14.51 21.17 -1.01
N LEU A 195 -15.54 21.94 -1.30
CA LEU A 195 -15.52 23.41 -1.32
C LEU A 195 -16.61 23.93 -0.39
N ASP A 196 -16.25 24.75 0.59
CA ASP A 196 -17.21 25.35 1.50
C ASP A 196 -17.90 26.61 0.90
N GLU A 197 -18.83 27.19 1.66
CA GLU A 197 -19.58 28.41 1.29
C GLU A 197 -18.70 29.63 1.10
N LYS A 198 -17.52 29.66 1.69
CA LYS A 198 -16.54 30.74 1.62
C LYS A 198 -15.57 30.58 0.46
N GLY A 199 -15.73 29.52 -0.37
CA GLY A 199 -14.80 29.19 -1.42
C GLY A 199 -13.50 28.59 -0.89
N GLN A 200 -13.51 27.98 0.31
CA GLN A 200 -12.35 27.31 0.87
C GLN A 200 -12.39 25.83 0.51
N VAL A 201 -11.28 25.35 -0.04
CA VAL A 201 -11.10 23.95 -0.43
C VAL A 201 -10.54 23.16 0.76
N GLU A 202 -11.05 21.96 0.93
CA GLU A 202 -10.50 20.96 1.81
C GLU A 202 -10.22 19.67 1.03
N ILE A 203 -9.08 19.05 1.29
CA ILE A 203 -8.73 17.72 0.80
C ILE A 203 -8.75 16.70 1.95
N VAL A 204 -9.31 15.53 1.68
CA VAL A 204 -9.40 14.44 2.65
C VAL A 204 -8.90 13.17 1.99
N ASP A 205 -8.05 12.44 2.71
CA ASP A 205 -7.55 11.14 2.31
C ASP A 205 -8.07 10.09 3.32
N HIS A 206 -8.75 9.07 2.82
CA HIS A 206 -9.36 8.04 3.64
C HIS A 206 -8.38 6.95 3.99
N LYS A 207 -8.35 6.55 5.26
CA LYS A 207 -7.48 5.51 5.77
C LYS A 207 -8.29 4.47 6.55
N THR A 208 -8.06 3.20 6.25
CA THR A 208 -8.67 2.06 6.96
C THR A 208 -7.73 1.45 8.01
N GLY A 209 -6.49 1.94 8.10
CA GLY A 209 -5.47 1.48 9.05
C GLY A 209 -5.22 2.45 10.19
N GLN A 210 -4.23 2.14 11.03
CA GLN A 210 -3.80 3.01 12.11
C GLN A 210 -3.18 4.31 11.56
N MET A 211 -3.78 5.46 11.88
CA MET A 211 -3.38 6.78 11.36
C MET A 211 -2.34 7.48 12.23
N ILE A 212 -2.34 7.18 13.50
CA ILE A 212 -1.43 7.76 14.50
C ILE A 212 -0.37 6.75 14.91
N ASP A 213 0.77 7.24 15.34
CA ASP A 213 1.85 6.45 15.95
C ASP A 213 1.63 6.26 17.46
N ASP A 214 2.61 5.63 18.13
CA ASP A 214 2.53 5.34 19.55
C ASP A 214 2.62 6.60 20.44
N ASP A 215 3.12 7.71 19.88
CA ASP A 215 3.18 9.03 20.54
C ASP A 215 1.89 9.83 20.37
N GLY A 216 0.89 9.28 19.65
CA GLY A 216 -0.38 9.94 19.38
C GLY A 216 -0.31 10.99 18.26
N LEU A 217 0.75 11.00 17.47
CA LEU A 217 0.95 11.90 16.34
C LEU A 217 0.54 11.21 15.02
N VAL A 218 0.13 11.99 14.03
CA VAL A 218 -0.11 11.47 12.70
C VAL A 218 1.19 10.90 12.14
N LYS A 219 1.11 9.69 11.58
CA LYS A 219 2.28 9.04 11.00
C LYS A 219 2.94 9.93 9.94
N PRO A 220 4.27 10.11 9.98
CA PRO A 220 5.00 10.97 9.04
C PRO A 220 4.76 10.63 7.56
N THR A 221 4.46 9.36 7.27
CA THR A 221 4.13 8.90 5.91
C THR A 221 2.83 9.53 5.40
N TYR A 222 1.82 9.65 6.24
CA TYR A 222 0.54 10.28 5.89
C TYR A 222 0.65 11.79 5.82
N GLU A 223 1.40 12.42 6.73
CA GLU A 223 1.69 13.85 6.64
C GLU A 223 2.37 14.20 5.30
N THR A 224 3.40 13.44 4.93
CA THR A 224 4.11 13.60 3.66
C THR A 224 3.15 13.47 2.48
N GLN A 225 2.31 12.43 2.46
CA GLN A 225 1.33 12.20 1.40
C GLN A 225 0.39 13.40 1.24
N ILE A 226 -0.18 13.90 2.34
CA ILE A 226 -1.12 15.02 2.34
C ILE A 226 -0.43 16.32 1.90
N ARG A 227 0.78 16.61 2.37
CA ARG A 227 1.54 17.79 1.96
C ARG A 227 1.86 17.78 0.46
N VAL A 228 2.19 16.61 -0.07
CA VAL A 228 2.38 16.44 -1.52
C VAL A 228 1.06 16.67 -2.27
N TYR A 229 -0.04 16.08 -1.82
CA TYR A 229 -1.36 16.36 -2.41
C TYR A 229 -1.71 17.86 -2.38
N ALA A 230 -1.44 18.53 -1.27
CA ALA A 230 -1.70 19.96 -1.13
C ALA A 230 -0.87 20.83 -2.11
N ALA A 231 0.40 20.47 -2.32
CA ALA A 231 1.25 21.11 -3.32
C ALA A 231 0.73 20.87 -4.72
N LEU A 232 0.44 19.61 -5.07
CA LEU A 232 -0.08 19.24 -6.39
C LEU A 232 -1.45 19.88 -6.67
N TRP A 233 -2.33 19.94 -5.67
CA TRP A 233 -3.62 20.63 -5.80
C TRP A 233 -3.43 22.08 -6.23
N ARG A 234 -2.56 22.84 -5.54
CA ARG A 234 -2.32 24.25 -5.87
C ARG A 234 -1.83 24.42 -7.30
N MET A 235 -0.89 23.59 -7.73
CA MET A 235 -0.35 23.62 -9.10
C MET A 235 -1.42 23.25 -10.14
N THR A 236 -2.17 22.18 -9.89
CA THR A 236 -3.22 21.70 -10.80
C THR A 236 -4.38 22.67 -10.87
N ALA A 237 -4.79 23.25 -9.74
CA ALA A 237 -5.87 24.25 -9.68
C ALA A 237 -5.53 25.53 -10.45
N GLU A 238 -4.29 26.02 -10.30
CA GLU A 238 -3.80 27.18 -11.05
C GLU A 238 -3.81 26.91 -12.56
N GLN A 239 -3.32 25.73 -13.00
CA GLN A 239 -3.28 25.36 -14.41
C GLN A 239 -4.67 25.20 -15.04
N ASN A 240 -5.65 24.72 -14.27
CA ASN A 240 -7.02 24.49 -14.75
C ASN A 240 -7.97 25.66 -14.48
N GLY A 241 -7.49 26.71 -13.82
CA GLY A 241 -8.34 27.84 -13.42
C GLY A 241 -9.43 27.42 -12.42
N TRP A 242 -9.13 26.45 -11.54
CA TRP A 242 -10.08 26.03 -10.51
C TRP A 242 -10.15 27.08 -9.40
N ASP A 243 -11.39 27.48 -9.07
CA ASP A 243 -11.64 28.37 -7.97
C ASP A 243 -11.50 27.66 -6.62
N GLY A 244 -11.09 28.43 -5.63
CA GLY A 244 -11.06 27.99 -4.23
C GLY A 244 -9.66 27.92 -3.63
N ALA A 245 -9.51 28.56 -2.48
CA ALA A 245 -8.27 28.55 -1.72
C ALA A 245 -8.19 27.28 -0.88
N LEU A 246 -7.18 26.45 -1.09
CA LEU A 246 -6.91 25.31 -0.22
C LEU A 246 -6.54 25.77 1.20
N ARG A 247 -7.39 25.44 2.16
CA ARG A 247 -7.27 25.85 3.57
C ARG A 247 -7.07 24.69 4.53
N ASN A 248 -7.72 23.57 4.25
CA ASN A 248 -7.73 22.42 5.13
C ASN A 248 -7.29 21.16 4.40
N ALA A 249 -6.64 20.28 5.15
CA ALA A 249 -6.37 18.93 4.71
C ALA A 249 -6.41 17.99 5.90
N ALA A 250 -6.91 16.77 5.69
CA ALA A 250 -7.05 15.79 6.75
C ALA A 250 -6.87 14.37 6.23
N ILE A 251 -6.52 13.47 7.14
CA ILE A 251 -6.75 12.03 7.00
C ILE A 251 -7.96 11.65 7.83
N GLU A 252 -8.74 10.69 7.36
CA GLU A 252 -9.98 10.27 8.00
C GLU A 252 -10.15 8.74 7.96
N ASP A 253 -10.45 8.12 9.11
CA ASP A 253 -11.04 6.78 9.15
C ASP A 253 -12.57 6.95 9.19
N PRO A 254 -13.25 6.73 8.07
CA PRO A 254 -14.68 7.00 7.99
C PRO A 254 -15.54 6.08 8.84
N LYS A 255 -15.04 4.88 9.21
CA LYS A 255 -15.75 3.94 10.08
C LYS A 255 -15.71 4.37 11.53
N LYS A 256 -14.53 4.79 11.99
CA LYS A 256 -14.35 5.26 13.37
C LYS A 256 -14.79 6.70 13.56
N GLN A 257 -15.09 7.42 12.46
CA GLN A 257 -15.31 8.86 12.47
C GLN A 257 -14.15 9.63 13.10
N GLU A 258 -12.96 9.06 12.95
CA GLU A 258 -11.71 9.63 13.45
C GLU A 258 -11.06 10.46 12.35
N ARG A 259 -10.70 11.70 12.69
CA ARG A 259 -10.17 12.65 11.72
C ARG A 259 -9.02 13.44 12.32
N HIS A 260 -7.94 13.55 11.57
CA HIS A 260 -6.74 14.29 11.95
C HIS A 260 -6.39 15.34 10.87
N SER A 261 -6.36 16.59 11.29
CA SER A 261 -5.95 17.70 10.42
C SER A 261 -4.45 17.73 10.24
N ILE A 262 -4.01 18.03 9.03
CA ILE A 262 -2.60 18.14 8.65
C ILE A 262 -2.27 19.61 8.34
N VAL A 263 -1.14 20.08 8.86
CA VAL A 263 -0.62 21.41 8.52
C VAL A 263 -0.13 21.44 7.08
N ILE A 264 -0.73 22.32 6.27
CA ILE A 264 -0.52 22.45 4.83
C ILE A 264 -0.10 23.86 4.42
N GLU A 265 0.72 24.52 5.22
CA GLU A 265 1.32 25.81 4.84
C GLU A 265 1.98 25.69 3.45
N PRO A 266 1.78 26.67 2.54
CA PRO A 266 2.26 26.58 1.16
C PRO A 266 3.75 26.26 1.05
N GLU A 267 4.56 26.88 1.90
CA GLU A 267 6.01 26.74 1.92
C GLU A 267 6.43 25.31 2.34
N ILE A 268 5.77 24.77 3.38
CA ILE A 268 6.04 23.40 3.86
C ILE A 268 5.66 22.37 2.79
N CYS A 269 4.51 22.57 2.15
CA CYS A 269 4.04 21.66 1.09
C CYS A 269 4.96 21.71 -0.14
N HIS A 270 5.36 22.91 -0.55
CA HIS A 270 6.29 23.10 -1.67
C HIS A 270 7.65 22.45 -1.37
N ASP A 271 8.25 22.72 -0.20
CA ASP A 271 9.51 22.08 0.19
C ASP A 271 9.40 20.55 0.22
N THR A 272 8.27 20.02 0.71
CA THR A 272 8.04 18.57 0.72
C THR A 272 8.04 18.01 -0.70
N LEU A 273 7.33 18.65 -1.65
CA LEU A 273 7.29 18.24 -3.05
C LEU A 273 8.70 18.34 -3.70
N GLU A 274 9.42 19.42 -3.47
CA GLU A 274 10.78 19.60 -3.99
C GLU A 274 11.75 18.52 -3.48
N ARG A 275 11.62 18.12 -2.23
CA ARG A 275 12.42 17.01 -1.65
C ARG A 275 12.06 15.69 -2.31
N VAL A 276 10.79 15.44 -2.59
CA VAL A 276 10.33 14.25 -3.33
C VAL A 276 10.91 14.23 -4.74
N LEU A 277 10.89 15.36 -5.46
CA LEU A 277 11.47 15.48 -6.80
C LEU A 277 12.99 15.24 -6.78
N ARG A 278 13.72 15.84 -5.83
CA ARG A 278 15.16 15.55 -5.65
C ARG A 278 15.42 14.07 -5.34
N GLY A 279 14.54 13.43 -4.57
CA GLY A 279 14.59 11.99 -4.30
C GLY A 279 14.44 11.16 -5.58
N LEU A 280 13.51 11.54 -6.46
CA LEU A 280 13.31 10.91 -7.76
C LEU A 280 14.50 11.09 -8.69
N ASP A 281 15.08 12.30 -8.75
CA ASP A 281 16.30 12.58 -9.51
C ASP A 281 17.47 11.73 -9.00
N SER A 282 17.61 11.60 -7.69
CA SER A 282 18.64 10.74 -7.06
C SER A 282 18.50 9.27 -7.45
N ILE A 283 17.26 8.75 -7.52
CA ILE A 283 16.99 7.38 -8.01
C ILE A 283 17.44 7.25 -9.48
N ASN A 284 16.98 8.16 -10.33
CA ASN A 284 17.28 8.11 -11.75
C ASN A 284 18.77 8.29 -12.04
N GLY A 285 19.45 9.16 -11.29
CA GLY A 285 20.90 9.29 -11.38
C GLY A 285 21.65 8.01 -11.01
N ALA A 286 21.19 7.28 -9.99
CA ALA A 286 21.78 6.00 -9.63
C ALA A 286 21.56 4.92 -10.71
N ILE A 287 20.40 4.91 -11.36
CA ILE A 287 20.09 3.98 -12.47
C ILE A 287 20.88 4.35 -13.73
N GLU A 288 21.03 5.63 -14.04
CA GLU A 288 21.82 6.10 -15.19
C GLU A 288 23.32 5.81 -15.03
N GLU A 289 23.83 5.87 -13.80
CA GLU A 289 25.24 5.53 -13.52
C GLU A 289 25.52 4.03 -13.68
N ASP A 290 24.62 3.18 -13.20
CA ASP A 290 24.69 1.73 -13.33
C ASP A 290 23.30 1.11 -13.16
N SER A 291 22.67 0.67 -14.24
CA SER A 291 21.32 0.12 -14.27
C SER A 291 21.20 -1.28 -13.64
N ARG A 292 22.32 -1.95 -13.36
CA ARG A 292 22.30 -3.31 -12.79
C ARG A 292 21.61 -3.32 -11.43
N VAL A 293 20.68 -4.25 -11.30
CA VAL A 293 19.83 -4.39 -10.09
C VAL A 293 20.65 -4.41 -8.79
N GLU A 294 21.75 -5.17 -8.76
CA GLU A 294 22.57 -5.28 -7.54
C GLU A 294 23.23 -3.95 -7.17
N SER A 295 23.72 -3.19 -8.13
CA SER A 295 24.36 -1.90 -7.91
C SER A 295 23.35 -0.88 -7.39
N VAL A 296 22.21 -0.76 -8.07
CA VAL A 296 21.13 0.16 -7.69
C VAL A 296 20.56 -0.22 -6.32
N ALA A 297 20.34 -1.50 -6.07
CA ALA A 297 19.82 -1.96 -4.79
C ALA A 297 20.74 -1.61 -3.63
N LEU A 298 22.06 -1.78 -3.78
CA LEU A 298 23.04 -1.41 -2.75
C LEU A 298 23.06 0.09 -2.47
N LYS A 299 22.85 0.93 -3.49
CA LYS A 299 22.86 2.39 -3.34
C LYS A 299 21.59 2.95 -2.74
N LEU A 300 20.44 2.35 -3.08
CA LEU A 300 19.12 2.91 -2.80
C LEU A 300 18.37 2.21 -1.66
N ALA A 301 18.79 1.00 -1.25
CA ALA A 301 18.20 0.32 -0.12
C ALA A 301 18.57 1.03 1.18
N ASN A 302 17.55 1.26 1.99
CA ASN A 302 17.70 1.76 3.36
C ASN A 302 16.86 0.89 4.28
N PRO A 303 17.35 -0.33 4.63
CA PRO A 303 16.59 -1.26 5.45
C PRO A 303 16.52 -0.75 6.89
N SER A 304 15.31 -0.75 7.43
CA SER A 304 15.03 -0.56 8.86
C SER A 304 13.85 -1.44 9.25
N PRO A 305 13.67 -1.78 10.54
CA PRO A 305 12.49 -2.52 10.99
C PRO A 305 11.20 -1.90 10.46
N ASP A 306 11.00 -0.60 10.64
CA ASP A 306 9.78 0.11 10.26
C ASP A 306 9.51 0.11 8.76
N THR A 307 10.56 0.32 7.93
CA THR A 307 10.40 0.36 6.48
C THR A 307 10.24 -1.03 5.85
N CYS A 308 10.82 -2.06 6.48
CA CYS A 308 10.84 -3.41 5.93
C CYS A 308 9.67 -4.27 6.39
N LEU A 309 9.06 -4.00 7.55
CA LEU A 309 7.96 -4.80 8.10
C LEU A 309 6.82 -5.04 7.09
N TYR A 310 6.44 -4.00 6.36
CA TYR A 310 5.36 -4.06 5.37
C TYR A 310 5.86 -4.08 3.92
N CYS A 311 7.17 -4.26 3.70
CA CYS A 311 7.75 -4.26 2.37
C CYS A 311 7.50 -5.59 1.66
N GLU A 312 6.70 -5.57 0.59
CA GLU A 312 6.41 -6.76 -0.23
C GLU A 312 7.64 -7.30 -0.97
N PHE A 313 8.70 -6.50 -1.12
CA PHE A 313 9.92 -6.84 -1.84
C PHE A 313 11.02 -7.42 -0.96
N ARG A 314 10.82 -7.46 0.37
CA ARG A 314 11.86 -7.92 1.31
C ARG A 314 12.40 -9.32 1.03
N PRO A 315 11.63 -10.30 0.49
CA PRO A 315 12.17 -11.62 0.19
C PRO A 315 13.35 -11.62 -0.80
N GLY A 316 13.34 -10.69 -1.76
CA GLY A 316 14.44 -10.54 -2.72
C GLY A 316 15.50 -9.51 -2.32
N CYS A 317 15.29 -8.77 -1.23
CA CYS A 317 16.15 -7.66 -0.85
C CYS A 317 17.40 -8.11 -0.10
N LYS A 318 18.55 -8.10 -0.79
CA LYS A 318 19.84 -8.49 -0.19
C LYS A 318 20.19 -7.64 1.04
N SER A 319 19.94 -6.33 0.99
CA SER A 319 20.20 -5.42 2.11
C SER A 319 19.32 -5.73 3.32
N PHE A 320 18.05 -6.10 3.09
CA PHE A 320 17.16 -6.58 4.16
C PHE A 320 17.74 -7.83 4.84
N HIS A 321 18.12 -8.85 4.07
CA HIS A 321 18.66 -10.08 4.64
C HIS A 321 19.95 -9.87 5.42
N GLN A 322 20.82 -8.97 4.97
CA GLN A 322 22.03 -8.60 5.71
C GLN A 322 21.72 -7.89 7.03
N SER A 323 20.67 -7.05 7.05
CA SER A 323 20.26 -6.34 8.26
C SER A 323 19.45 -7.21 9.20
N LEU A 324 18.67 -8.16 8.68
CA LEU A 324 17.83 -9.08 9.46
C LEU A 324 18.67 -9.86 10.48
N GLU A 325 19.84 -10.32 10.11
CA GLU A 325 20.74 -11.04 11.03
C GLU A 325 21.19 -10.17 12.21
N ALA A 326 21.40 -8.87 11.98
CA ALA A 326 21.75 -7.94 13.04
C ALA A 326 20.54 -7.65 13.94
N TRP A 327 19.36 -7.50 13.35
CA TRP A 327 18.12 -7.21 14.08
C TRP A 327 17.65 -8.40 14.92
N MET A 328 17.77 -9.64 14.44
CA MET A 328 17.42 -10.86 15.20
C MET A 328 18.21 -11.02 16.51
N ARG A 329 19.30 -10.27 16.69
CA ARG A 329 20.06 -10.22 17.95
C ARG A 329 19.47 -9.27 18.98
N ASP A 330 18.57 -8.39 18.55
CA ASP A 330 17.87 -7.47 19.43
C ASP A 330 16.68 -8.19 20.07
N ALA A 331 16.61 -8.19 21.40
CA ALA A 331 15.55 -8.86 22.16
C ALA A 331 14.16 -8.28 21.90
N ASP A 332 14.10 -7.00 21.45
CA ASP A 332 12.84 -6.29 21.17
C ASP A 332 12.41 -6.43 19.69
N PHE A 333 13.10 -7.27 18.92
CA PHE A 333 12.82 -7.43 17.50
C PHE A 333 11.65 -8.37 17.24
N GLU A 334 10.55 -7.84 16.72
CA GLU A 334 9.29 -8.56 16.48
C GLU A 334 9.11 -9.11 15.05
N PHE A 335 10.15 -9.16 14.22
CA PHE A 335 10.04 -9.74 12.89
C PHE A 335 9.92 -11.27 12.98
N ASN A 336 8.89 -11.81 12.35
CA ASN A 336 8.66 -13.25 12.21
C ASN A 336 9.25 -13.80 10.90
N ASP A 337 10.31 -13.15 10.38
CA ASP A 337 11.00 -13.57 9.16
C ASP A 337 12.29 -14.29 9.56
N ILE A 338 12.45 -15.53 9.11
CA ILE A 338 13.57 -16.39 9.48
C ILE A 338 14.14 -17.06 8.23
N ILE A 339 15.46 -17.15 8.17
CA ILE A 339 16.17 -17.93 7.16
C ILE A 339 16.99 -18.98 7.89
N GLY A 340 16.87 -20.23 7.46
CA GLY A 340 17.61 -21.31 8.07
C GLY A 340 17.59 -22.60 7.26
N GLU A 341 18.30 -23.61 7.77
CA GLU A 341 18.34 -24.95 7.21
C GLU A 341 17.27 -25.81 7.88
N VAL A 342 16.51 -26.55 7.07
CA VAL A 342 15.48 -27.49 7.56
C VAL A 342 16.14 -28.64 8.35
N LEU A 343 15.78 -28.76 9.61
CA LEU A 343 16.28 -29.82 10.51
C LEU A 343 15.40 -31.07 10.50
N SER A 344 14.13 -30.92 10.16
CA SER A 344 13.19 -32.05 10.12
C SER A 344 12.22 -31.87 8.98
N ASN A 345 11.89 -32.93 8.28
CA ASN A 345 10.89 -32.92 7.24
C ASN A 345 9.56 -32.39 7.79
N PRO A 346 8.80 -31.63 6.99
CA PRO A 346 7.50 -31.11 7.39
C PRO A 346 6.55 -32.24 7.80
N ILE A 347 5.88 -32.05 8.91
CA ILE A 347 4.92 -33.02 9.48
C ILE A 347 3.55 -32.35 9.48
N SER A 348 2.55 -33.06 8.93
CA SER A 348 1.14 -32.61 8.98
C SER A 348 0.59 -32.72 10.41
N ASN A 349 -0.05 -31.69 10.89
CA ASN A 349 -0.74 -31.67 12.17
C ASN A 349 -2.03 -32.50 12.12
N GLY A 350 -1.95 -33.78 12.51
CA GLY A 350 -3.11 -34.66 12.61
C GLY A 350 -3.81 -34.97 11.30
N GLY A 351 -3.09 -34.96 10.15
CA GLY A 351 -3.66 -35.18 8.83
C GLY A 351 -4.34 -33.93 8.23
N SER A 352 -4.14 -32.78 8.86
CA SER A 352 -4.60 -31.47 8.35
C SER A 352 -3.72 -30.99 7.18
N GLU A 353 -4.21 -29.96 6.47
CA GLU A 353 -3.45 -29.28 5.42
C GLU A 353 -2.33 -28.39 5.96
N PHE A 354 -2.23 -28.27 7.28
CA PHE A 354 -1.23 -27.44 7.96
C PHE A 354 -0.03 -28.29 8.40
N PHE A 355 1.16 -27.80 8.08
CA PHE A 355 2.44 -28.45 8.35
C PHE A 355 3.24 -27.66 9.38
N GLN A 356 4.07 -28.39 10.11
CA GLN A 356 5.11 -27.85 10.98
C GLN A 356 6.45 -28.48 10.68
N PHE A 357 7.53 -27.75 10.87
CA PHE A 357 8.90 -28.23 10.73
C PHE A 357 9.88 -27.38 11.53
N LYS A 358 11.08 -27.90 11.75
CA LYS A 358 12.13 -27.16 12.45
C LYS A 358 13.18 -26.67 11.46
N ILE A 359 13.67 -25.46 11.71
CA ILE A 359 14.81 -24.88 11.00
C ILE A 359 15.87 -24.46 12.00
N VAL A 360 17.13 -24.47 11.59
CA VAL A 360 18.24 -23.90 12.32
C VAL A 360 18.73 -22.67 11.56
N ASP A 361 18.87 -21.55 12.26
CA ASP A 361 19.41 -20.33 11.66
C ASP A 361 20.96 -20.37 11.62
N THR A 362 21.55 -19.31 11.08
CA THR A 362 23.01 -19.18 10.95
C THR A 362 23.75 -19.07 12.29
N GLU A 363 23.04 -18.80 13.38
CA GLU A 363 23.57 -18.74 14.75
C GLU A 363 23.40 -20.04 15.51
N GLY A 364 22.79 -21.05 14.90
CA GLY A 364 22.52 -22.34 15.50
C GLY A 364 21.28 -22.39 16.38
N LYS A 365 20.45 -21.33 16.39
CA LYS A 365 19.14 -21.33 17.06
C LYS A 365 18.14 -22.16 16.28
N ILE A 366 17.34 -22.93 17.02
CA ILE A 366 16.33 -23.78 16.43
C ILE A 366 14.95 -23.12 16.55
N TRP A 367 14.27 -23.02 15.44
CA TRP A 367 12.96 -22.43 15.33
C TRP A 367 11.94 -23.47 14.90
N LEU A 368 10.79 -23.51 15.58
CA LEU A 368 9.62 -24.24 15.12
C LEU A 368 8.79 -23.33 14.21
N VAL A 369 8.70 -23.70 12.96
CA VAL A 369 7.76 -23.10 12.00
C VAL A 369 6.47 -23.89 12.07
N ASP A 370 5.35 -23.26 12.37
CA ASP A 370 4.06 -23.92 12.58
C ASP A 370 2.95 -23.25 11.75
N GLY A 371 1.95 -24.05 11.38
CA GLY A 371 0.76 -23.59 10.70
C GLY A 371 0.98 -23.22 9.22
N VAL A 372 1.97 -23.85 8.56
CA VAL A 372 2.20 -23.63 7.11
C VAL A 372 1.16 -24.40 6.31
N ASP A 373 0.29 -23.67 5.64
CA ASP A 373 -0.77 -24.20 4.78
C ASP A 373 -0.19 -24.75 3.47
N SER A 374 -0.33 -26.05 3.24
CA SER A 374 0.21 -26.72 2.04
C SER A 374 -0.56 -26.41 0.76
N LYS A 375 -1.80 -25.94 0.84
CA LYS A 375 -2.51 -25.43 -0.34
C LYS A 375 -1.94 -24.11 -0.81
N ARG A 376 -1.54 -23.29 0.15
CA ARG A 376 -0.93 -21.98 -0.10
C ARG A 376 0.54 -22.09 -0.49
N TYR A 377 1.26 -23.02 0.14
CA TYR A 377 2.69 -23.26 -0.06
C TYR A 377 2.95 -24.74 -0.32
N PRO A 378 2.57 -25.25 -1.52
CA PRO A 378 2.71 -26.66 -1.83
C PRO A 378 4.17 -27.16 -1.76
N GLU A 379 5.14 -26.25 -1.89
CA GLU A 379 6.56 -26.56 -1.78
C GLU A 379 6.93 -27.05 -0.37
N VAL A 380 6.16 -26.72 0.68
CA VAL A 380 6.44 -27.19 2.03
C VAL A 380 6.45 -28.72 2.12
N ILE A 381 5.59 -29.38 1.33
CA ILE A 381 5.50 -30.87 1.34
C ILE A 381 6.78 -31.51 0.83
N SER A 382 7.50 -30.83 -0.07
CA SER A 382 8.74 -31.29 -0.70
C SER A 382 10.01 -30.76 -0.04
N CYS A 383 9.90 -29.99 1.06
CA CYS A 383 11.06 -29.55 1.81
C CYS A 383 11.75 -30.75 2.48
N GLU A 384 13.02 -30.91 2.20
CA GLU A 384 13.85 -31.98 2.80
C GLU A 384 14.80 -31.41 3.86
N THR A 385 15.19 -32.25 4.81
CA THR A 385 16.24 -31.91 5.76
C THR A 385 17.52 -31.49 5.03
N GLY A 386 18.14 -30.39 5.45
CA GLY A 386 19.31 -29.81 4.81
C GLY A 386 18.94 -28.73 3.73
N SER A 387 17.66 -28.58 3.36
CA SER A 387 17.23 -27.53 2.47
C SER A 387 17.29 -26.16 3.17
N THR A 388 17.78 -25.13 2.49
CA THR A 388 17.69 -23.74 3.00
C THR A 388 16.33 -23.16 2.65
N VAL A 389 15.61 -22.67 3.65
CA VAL A 389 14.30 -22.04 3.50
C VAL A 389 14.29 -20.67 4.13
N ALA A 390 13.46 -19.80 3.58
CA ALA A 390 13.12 -18.52 4.17
C ALA A 390 11.63 -18.47 4.47
N VAL A 391 11.28 -18.13 5.69
CA VAL A 391 9.89 -17.97 6.16
C VAL A 391 9.65 -16.50 6.43
N PHE A 392 8.64 -15.92 5.80
CA PHE A 392 8.28 -14.51 5.93
C PHE A 392 6.90 -14.37 6.57
N GLY A 393 6.82 -13.56 7.65
CA GLY A 393 5.57 -13.32 8.37
C GLY A 393 4.96 -14.55 9.01
N GLY A 394 5.77 -15.60 9.25
CA GLY A 394 5.36 -16.88 9.82
C GLY A 394 5.19 -16.84 11.34
N ARG A 395 4.52 -17.85 11.89
CA ARG A 395 4.56 -18.13 13.34
C ARG A 395 5.77 -18.99 13.65
N CYS A 396 6.82 -18.34 14.09
CA CYS A 396 8.06 -19.02 14.47
C CYS A 396 8.27 -18.89 15.98
N LYS A 397 8.59 -20.01 16.65
CA LYS A 397 8.91 -20.04 18.07
C LYS A 397 10.30 -20.62 18.26
N GLU A 398 11.14 -19.92 19.00
CA GLU A 398 12.41 -20.47 19.43
C GLU A 398 12.16 -21.73 20.29
N THR A 399 12.82 -22.83 19.96
CA THR A 399 12.72 -24.07 20.72
C THR A 399 14.09 -24.41 21.29
N ASN A 400 14.16 -24.57 22.63
CA ASN A 400 15.34 -25.12 23.25
C ASN A 400 15.48 -26.60 22.83
N ILE A 401 16.70 -27.02 22.52
CA ILE A 401 17.02 -28.43 22.36
C ILE A 401 16.89 -29.06 23.74
N THR A 402 15.71 -29.58 24.10
CA THR A 402 15.62 -30.63 25.09
C THR A 402 15.85 -31.92 24.33
N GLY A 403 17.05 -32.52 24.54
CA GLY A 403 17.56 -33.70 23.89
C GLY A 403 16.63 -34.91 23.86
#